data_591039b4c5d4259bfa58f7bca7ed31d1
#
_entry.id   591039b4c5d4259bfa58f7bca7ed31d1
#
_cell.length_a   1.000
_cell.length_b   1.000
_cell.length_c   1.000
_cell.angle_alpha   90.00
_cell.angle_beta   90.00
_cell.angle_gamma   90.00
#
_symmetry.space_group_name_H-M   'P 1'
#
loop_
_entity.id
_entity.type
_entity.pdbx_description
1 polymer ?
#
loop_
_entity_poly.entity_id
_entity_poly.type
_entity_poly.pdbx_seq_one_letter_code
_entity_poly.pdbx_strand_id
1 'polypeptide(L)'
;FISPFRAERDMARRLISNGEFIEIFVDIPLEEAERRDVKGLYAKARRGELPNFTGVDSPYEVPENPEIHLKSGEDSIEVCVQQILDYLDSA
;
A
#
# COMPACT_ATOMS: atom_id res chain seq x y z
N PHE A 1 4.42 10.66 -0.14
CA PHE A 1 5.58 9.81 -0.42
C PHE A 1 5.13 8.40 -0.76
N ILE A 2 5.92 7.75 -1.61
CA ILE A 2 5.71 6.38 -1.99
C ILE A 2 6.92 5.57 -1.56
N SER A 3 6.72 4.38 -1.01
CA SER A 3 7.81 3.50 -0.57
C SER A 3 7.66 2.13 -1.26
N PRO A 4 7.94 2.06 -2.57
CA PRO A 4 7.65 0.86 -3.34
C PRO A 4 8.66 -0.28 -3.14
N PHE A 5 9.84 0.00 -2.58
CA PHE A 5 10.90 -1.00 -2.44
C PHE A 5 11.03 -1.50 -1.01
N ARG A 6 11.16 -2.82 -0.88
CA ARG A 6 11.30 -3.47 0.44
C ARG A 6 12.49 -2.93 1.22
N ALA A 7 13.63 -2.71 0.56
CA ALA A 7 14.85 -2.23 1.23
C ALA A 7 14.63 -0.89 1.91
N GLU A 8 13.88 0.00 1.29
CA GLU A 8 13.58 1.32 1.85
C GLU A 8 12.65 1.21 3.05
N ARG A 9 11.64 0.36 2.96
CA ARG A 9 10.71 0.11 4.07
C ARG A 9 11.40 -0.56 5.24
N ASP A 10 12.30 -1.51 4.97
CA ASP A 10 13.09 -2.19 6.01
C ASP A 10 14.04 -1.22 6.70
N MET A 11 14.62 -0.28 5.97
CA MET A 11 15.46 0.76 6.54
C MET A 11 14.67 1.63 7.51
N ALA A 12 13.44 2.04 7.13
CA ALA A 12 12.57 2.81 8.01
C ALA A 12 12.24 2.02 9.28
N ARG A 13 11.93 0.73 9.14
CA ARG A 13 11.67 -0.15 10.30
C ARG A 13 12.84 -0.19 11.26
N ARG A 14 14.07 -0.27 10.74
CA ARG A 14 15.28 -0.32 11.60
C ARG A 14 15.55 0.96 12.37
N LEU A 15 15.01 2.08 11.91
CA LEU A 15 15.18 3.38 12.58
C LEU A 15 14.19 3.56 13.73
N ILE A 16 13.18 2.72 13.84
CA ILE A 16 12.12 2.82 14.85
C ILE A 16 12.34 1.72 15.89
N SER A 17 12.03 2.03 17.15
CA SER A 17 12.15 1.07 18.25
C SER A 17 11.31 -0.17 17.96
N ASN A 18 11.80 -1.31 18.44
CA ASN A 18 11.15 -2.60 18.23
C ASN A 18 9.70 -2.58 18.73
N GLY A 19 8.79 -3.00 17.86
CA GLY A 19 7.36 -3.07 18.17
C GLY A 19 6.58 -1.78 17.93
N GLU A 20 7.26 -0.70 17.56
CA GLU A 20 6.61 0.59 17.30
C GLU A 20 6.38 0.87 15.81
N PHE A 21 6.90 0.04 14.91
CA PHE A 21 6.74 0.18 13.48
C PHE A 21 5.65 -0.79 13.01
N ILE A 22 4.67 -0.25 12.29
CA ILE A 22 3.57 -1.06 11.74
C ILE A 22 3.55 -0.86 10.24
N GLU A 23 3.81 -1.94 9.50
CA GLU A 23 3.71 -1.93 8.05
C GLU A 23 2.31 -2.40 7.66
N ILE A 24 1.60 -1.57 6.90
CA ILE A 24 0.26 -1.89 6.43
C ILE A 24 0.32 -2.07 4.92
N PHE A 25 0.00 -3.27 4.46
CA PHE A 25 -0.11 -3.56 3.04
C PHE A 25 -1.55 -3.38 2.59
N VAL A 26 -1.79 -2.35 1.80
CA VAL A 26 -3.10 -2.11 1.20
C VAL A 26 -3.11 -2.85 -0.14
N ASP A 27 -3.64 -4.07 -0.10
CA ASP A 27 -3.58 -5.00 -1.23
C ASP A 27 -4.82 -4.84 -2.11
N ILE A 28 -4.60 -4.37 -3.32
CA ILE A 28 -5.64 -4.23 -4.32
C ILE A 28 -5.04 -4.58 -5.69
N PRO A 29 -5.74 -5.37 -6.53
CA PRO A 29 -5.27 -5.60 -7.89
C PRO A 29 -5.15 -4.29 -8.66
N LEU A 30 -4.12 -4.17 -9.49
CA LEU A 30 -3.88 -2.94 -10.26
C LEU A 30 -5.09 -2.55 -11.10
N GLU A 31 -5.76 -3.51 -11.72
CA GLU A 31 -6.95 -3.29 -12.53
C GLU A 31 -8.07 -2.64 -11.72
N GLU A 32 -8.25 -3.07 -10.47
CA GLU A 32 -9.28 -2.52 -9.60
C GLU A 32 -8.91 -1.09 -9.16
N ALA A 33 -7.63 -0.84 -8.86
CA ALA A 33 -7.15 0.50 -8.53
C ALA A 33 -7.36 1.45 -9.71
N GLU A 34 -7.06 0.99 -10.93
CA GLU A 34 -7.28 1.78 -12.15
C GLU A 34 -8.77 2.07 -12.38
N ARG A 35 -9.64 1.09 -12.11
CA ARG A 35 -11.09 1.26 -12.25
C ARG A 35 -11.61 2.33 -11.30
N ARG A 36 -11.09 2.38 -10.08
CA ARG A 36 -11.50 3.37 -9.08
C ARG A 36 -10.97 4.77 -9.33
N ASP A 37 -9.79 4.89 -9.86
CA ASP A 37 -9.03 6.07 -10.35
C ASP A 37 -9.69 7.45 -10.09
N VAL A 38 -9.98 7.74 -8.84
CA VAL A 38 -10.77 8.90 -8.42
C VAL A 38 -10.18 10.22 -8.95
N LYS A 39 -8.85 10.33 -8.99
CA LYS A 39 -8.14 11.54 -9.44
C LYS A 39 -7.70 11.49 -10.90
N GLY A 40 -7.98 10.39 -11.61
CA GLY A 40 -7.56 10.22 -13.00
C GLY A 40 -6.06 10.05 -13.20
N LEU A 41 -5.31 9.74 -12.14
CA LEU A 41 -3.86 9.62 -12.21
C LEU A 41 -3.41 8.39 -13.00
N TYR A 42 -4.11 7.27 -12.85
CA TYR A 42 -3.80 6.07 -13.61
C TYR A 42 -4.02 6.29 -15.11
N ALA A 43 -5.10 6.97 -15.47
CA ALA A 43 -5.37 7.32 -16.86
C ALA A 43 -4.25 8.18 -17.44
N LYS A 44 -3.77 9.18 -16.69
CA LYS A 44 -2.64 10.01 -17.10
C LYS A 44 -1.37 9.19 -17.26
N ALA A 45 -1.10 8.28 -16.31
CA ALA A 45 0.08 7.42 -16.36
C ALA A 45 0.06 6.52 -17.60
N ARG A 46 -1.09 5.94 -17.92
CA ARG A 46 -1.25 5.10 -19.11
C ARG A 46 -1.03 5.87 -20.42
N ARG A 47 -1.36 7.16 -20.43
CA ARG A 47 -1.09 8.04 -21.58
C ARG A 47 0.36 8.52 -21.65
N GLY A 48 1.20 8.14 -20.69
CA GLY A 48 2.59 8.59 -20.64
C GLY A 48 2.79 10.00 -20.11
N GLU A 49 1.77 10.60 -19.52
CA GLU A 49 1.84 11.96 -18.98
C GLU A 49 2.46 12.04 -17.59
N LEU A 50 2.53 10.90 -16.88
CA LEU A 50 3.14 10.80 -15.56
C LEU A 50 4.22 9.71 -15.60
N PRO A 51 5.50 10.06 -15.73
CA PRO A 51 6.58 9.08 -15.76
C PRO A 51 6.81 8.48 -14.36
N ASN A 52 7.32 7.25 -14.34
CA ASN A 52 7.68 6.52 -13.11
C ASN A 52 6.51 6.36 -12.14
N PHE A 53 5.31 6.14 -12.66
CA PHE A 53 4.13 5.91 -11.84
C PHE A 53 4.13 4.47 -11.34
N THR A 54 4.18 4.30 -10.02
CA THR A 54 4.24 2.97 -9.39
C THR A 54 3.06 2.10 -9.80
N GLY A 55 3.35 0.89 -10.25
CA GLY A 55 2.35 -0.07 -10.71
C GLY A 55 2.06 -0.01 -12.20
N VAL A 56 2.36 1.12 -12.86
CA VAL A 56 2.15 1.27 -14.31
C VAL A 56 3.49 1.15 -15.05
N ASP A 57 4.42 2.06 -14.80
CA ASP A 57 5.73 2.05 -15.44
C ASP A 57 6.89 2.06 -14.44
N SER A 58 6.59 1.86 -13.16
CA SER A 58 7.58 1.74 -12.10
C SER A 58 7.20 0.57 -11.19
N PRO A 59 8.17 -0.23 -10.74
CA PRO A 59 7.87 -1.44 -9.96
C PRO A 59 7.41 -1.12 -8.55
N TYR A 60 6.64 -2.05 -7.99
CA TYR A 60 6.27 -2.07 -6.59
C TYR A 60 6.61 -3.43 -6.01
N GLU A 61 7.33 -3.46 -4.90
CA GLU A 61 7.69 -4.71 -4.23
C GLU A 61 6.73 -5.00 -3.09
N VAL A 62 6.00 -6.10 -3.21
CA VAL A 62 5.04 -6.54 -2.20
C VAL A 62 5.76 -6.83 -0.89
N PRO A 63 5.25 -6.34 0.28
CA PRO A 63 5.86 -6.64 1.57
C PRO A 63 5.83 -8.14 1.86
N GLU A 64 6.90 -8.64 2.50
CA GLU A 64 6.98 -10.06 2.83
C GLU A 64 6.21 -10.40 4.10
N ASN A 65 6.34 -9.56 5.13
CA ASN A 65 5.71 -9.80 6.44
C ASN A 65 5.13 -8.51 7.01
N PRO A 66 4.07 -7.96 6.41
CA PRO A 66 3.44 -6.75 6.97
C PRO A 66 2.69 -7.09 8.25
N GLU A 67 2.66 -6.17 9.20
CA GLU A 67 1.87 -6.33 10.42
C GLU A 67 0.40 -6.40 10.12
N ILE A 68 -0.06 -5.63 9.12
CA ILE A 68 -1.45 -5.63 8.72
C ILE A 68 -1.54 -5.79 7.20
N HIS A 69 -2.37 -6.72 6.75
CA HIS A 69 -2.65 -6.94 5.33
C HIS A 69 -4.12 -6.65 5.08
N LEU A 70 -4.40 -5.54 4.40
CA LEU A 70 -5.76 -5.15 4.05
C LEU A 70 -6.08 -5.57 2.62
N LYS A 71 -7.11 -6.38 2.45
CA LYS A 71 -7.56 -6.81 1.13
C LYS A 71 -8.57 -5.81 0.58
N SER A 72 -8.08 -4.62 0.23
CA SER A 72 -8.90 -3.49 -0.18
C SER A 72 -9.70 -3.74 -1.47
N GLY A 73 -9.26 -4.70 -2.29
CA GLY A 73 -10.00 -5.09 -3.48
C GLY A 73 -11.22 -5.97 -3.19
N GLU A 74 -11.28 -6.58 -2.01
CA GLU A 74 -12.34 -7.52 -1.62
C GLU A 74 -13.20 -6.99 -0.47
N ASP A 75 -12.57 -6.32 0.50
CA ASP A 75 -13.22 -5.88 1.73
C ASP A 75 -13.68 -4.42 1.62
N SER A 76 -14.74 -4.09 2.36
CA SER A 76 -15.22 -2.71 2.44
C SER A 76 -14.26 -1.83 3.23
N ILE A 77 -14.42 -0.51 3.12
CA ILE A 77 -13.63 0.46 3.89
C ILE A 77 -13.82 0.20 5.39
N GLU A 78 -15.05 -0.06 5.83
CA GLU A 78 -15.38 -0.30 7.25
C GLU A 78 -14.66 -1.54 7.77
N VAL A 79 -14.60 -2.62 7.00
CA VAL A 79 -13.89 -3.84 7.38
C VAL A 79 -12.39 -3.57 7.50
N CYS A 80 -11.81 -2.86 6.55
CA CYS A 80 -10.39 -2.51 6.59
C CYS A 80 -10.03 -1.64 7.80
N VAL A 81 -10.85 -0.63 8.09
CA VAL A 81 -10.65 0.24 9.26
C VAL A 81 -10.75 -0.55 10.55
N GLN A 82 -11.74 -1.45 10.66
CA GLN A 82 -11.91 -2.27 11.84
C GLN A 82 -10.70 -3.19 12.07
N GLN A 83 -10.14 -3.72 10.99
CA GLN A 83 -8.95 -4.57 11.05
C GLN A 83 -7.75 -3.82 11.67
N ILE A 84 -7.57 -2.55 11.28
CA ILE A 84 -6.51 -1.70 11.84
C ILE A 84 -6.77 -1.42 13.32
N LEU A 85 -8.00 -1.07 13.68
CA LEU A 85 -8.37 -0.78 15.07
C LEU A 85 -8.19 -2.01 15.96
N ASP A 86 -8.56 -3.18 15.48
CA ASP A 86 -8.40 -4.43 16.22
C ASP A 86 -6.92 -4.73 16.49
N TYR A 87 -6.07 -4.49 15.51
CA TYR A 87 -4.63 -4.68 15.68
C TYR A 87 -4.07 -3.73 16.75
N LEU A 88 -4.45 -2.47 16.69
CA LEU A 88 -3.98 -1.46 17.65
C LEU A 88 -4.47 -1.76 19.07
N ASP A 89 -5.69 -2.26 19.22
CA ASP A 89 -6.26 -2.59 20.52
C ASP A 89 -5.61 -3.82 21.14
N SER A 90 -5.10 -4.74 20.32
CA SER A 90 -4.48 -5.98 20.79
C SER A 90 -2.97 -5.84 21.03
N ALA A 91 -2.40 -4.73 20.61
CA ALA A 91 -0.96 -4.50 20.70
C ALA A 91 -0.49 -4.08 22.10
#